data_3892fcdc1dcbceafc4af1c857393550f
#
_entry.id   3892fcdc1dcbceafc4af1c857393550f
#
_cell.length_a   1.000
_cell.length_b   1.000
_cell.length_c   1.000
_cell.angle_alpha   90.00
_cell.angle_beta   90.00
_cell.angle_gamma   90.00
#
_symmetry.space_group_name_H-M   'P 1'
#
loop_
_entity.id
_entity.type
_entity.pdbx_description
1 polymer ?
#
loop_
_entity_poly.entity_id
_entity_poly.type
_entity_poly.pdbx_seq_one_letter_code
_entity_poly.pdbx_strand_id
1 'polypeptide(L)'
;MKRYFYTLILLGFTNAVLAQYGRGDYNHIGLSLGINQTSLYTDNFNITPKTSWTGGLAMRGNYYNSFAMVYGMNFTENKFSIETNSSSATKEVDLKMMAVQIHLLLSYRIAESAFSIDFGPVLQVNSELKFDEADENNFITDNDLLQVKDLEKITPLNFNVQVGVTGGFENIRLNLCYQYGVTNILNNLNDQDEVAFKADGKLKGNLGVFAGNIIFYF
;
A
#
# COMPACT_ATOMS: atom_id res chain seq x y z
N MET A 1 -30.64 -1.53 16.22
CA MET A 1 -30.07 -1.62 14.87
C MET A 1 -28.62 -2.11 14.86
N LYS A 2 -27.69 -1.61 15.69
CA LYS A 2 -26.27 -2.08 15.71
C LYS A 2 -26.09 -3.58 16.00
N ARG A 3 -26.89 -4.19 16.91
CA ARG A 3 -26.82 -5.63 17.23
C ARG A 3 -27.18 -6.53 16.03
N TYR A 4 -28.17 -6.18 15.25
CA TYR A 4 -28.56 -6.95 14.06
C TYR A 4 -27.54 -6.86 12.93
N PHE A 5 -26.81 -5.74 12.85
CA PHE A 5 -25.74 -5.55 11.88
C PHE A 5 -24.56 -6.51 12.13
N TYR A 6 -24.14 -6.66 13.40
CA TYR A 6 -23.08 -7.63 13.76
C TYR A 6 -23.53 -9.08 13.56
N THR A 7 -24.79 -9.39 13.83
CA THR A 7 -25.34 -10.73 13.61
C THR A 7 -25.41 -11.07 12.11
N LEU A 8 -25.73 -10.08 11.27
CA LEU A 8 -25.76 -10.26 9.81
C LEU A 8 -24.37 -10.48 9.23
N ILE A 9 -23.38 -9.75 9.72
CA ILE A 9 -21.96 -9.94 9.37
C ILE A 9 -21.50 -11.34 9.78
N LEU A 10 -21.79 -11.77 11.01
CA LEU A 10 -21.42 -13.09 11.51
C LEU A 10 -22.07 -14.22 10.70
N LEU A 11 -23.35 -14.07 10.34
CA LEU A 11 -24.09 -15.02 9.49
C LEU A 11 -23.53 -15.06 8.05
N GLY A 12 -23.05 -13.92 7.51
CA GLY A 12 -22.37 -13.85 6.23
C GLY A 12 -21.05 -14.63 6.23
N PHE A 13 -20.27 -14.51 7.28
CA PHE A 13 -19.01 -15.25 7.46
C PHE A 13 -19.23 -16.76 7.59
N THR A 14 -20.23 -17.20 8.35
CA THR A 14 -20.51 -18.64 8.52
C THR A 14 -20.93 -19.32 7.24
N ASN A 15 -21.69 -18.65 6.37
CA ASN A 15 -22.07 -19.21 5.06
C ASN A 15 -20.90 -19.26 4.09
N ALA A 16 -19.97 -18.30 4.13
CA ALA A 16 -18.77 -18.33 3.32
C ALA A 16 -17.86 -19.52 3.67
N VAL A 17 -17.74 -19.85 4.95
CA VAL A 17 -16.98 -21.02 5.42
C VAL A 17 -17.62 -22.34 4.99
N LEU A 18 -18.96 -22.45 5.01
CA LEU A 18 -19.66 -23.67 4.60
C LEU A 18 -19.69 -23.89 3.07
N ALA A 19 -19.60 -22.82 2.28
CA ALA A 19 -19.60 -22.92 0.82
C ALA A 19 -18.31 -23.55 0.25
N GLN A 20 -17.25 -23.63 1.05
CA GLN A 20 -15.95 -24.19 0.63
C GLN A 20 -15.80 -25.69 0.93
N TYR A 21 -16.73 -26.28 1.63
CA TYR A 21 -16.69 -27.72 2.01
C TYR A 21 -17.14 -28.60 0.84
N GLY A 22 -16.30 -28.78 -0.15
CA GLY A 22 -16.59 -29.76 -1.19
C GLY A 22 -16.01 -29.52 -2.57
N ARG A 23 -14.71 -29.42 -2.70
CA ARG A 23 -13.92 -29.86 -3.86
C ARG A 23 -12.47 -29.56 -3.62
N GLY A 24 -11.66 -30.60 -3.62
CA GLY A 24 -10.22 -30.48 -3.44
C GLY A 24 -9.59 -29.51 -4.43
N ASP A 25 -8.58 -28.84 -3.99
CA ASP A 25 -7.57 -28.13 -4.80
C ASP A 25 -7.91 -26.73 -5.34
N TYR A 26 -8.79 -25.95 -4.68
CA TYR A 26 -9.28 -24.74 -5.32
C TYR A 26 -9.16 -23.48 -4.47
N ASN A 27 -9.67 -22.43 -4.80
CA ASN A 27 -9.57 -21.08 -4.34
C ASN A 27 -9.68 -20.93 -2.81
N HIS A 28 -8.59 -20.59 -2.19
CA HIS A 28 -8.57 -20.21 -0.78
C HIS A 28 -8.84 -18.70 -0.67
N ILE A 29 -9.81 -18.34 0.14
CA ILE A 29 -10.06 -16.97 0.56
C ILE A 29 -9.39 -16.76 1.90
N GLY A 30 -8.73 -15.64 2.10
CA GLY A 30 -8.02 -15.35 3.34
C GLY A 30 -8.08 -13.89 3.74
N LEU A 31 -7.80 -13.67 5.01
CA LEU A 31 -7.58 -12.36 5.61
C LEU A 31 -6.08 -12.11 5.70
N SER A 32 -5.65 -10.95 5.24
CA SER A 32 -4.27 -10.48 5.30
C SER A 32 -4.15 -9.36 6.31
N LEU A 33 -3.14 -9.44 7.17
CA LEU A 33 -2.75 -8.38 8.10
C LEU A 33 -1.23 -8.25 8.10
N GLY A 34 -0.74 -7.01 8.13
CA GLY A 34 0.69 -6.79 8.07
C GLY A 34 1.13 -5.39 8.42
N ILE A 35 2.42 -5.21 8.32
CA ILE A 35 3.10 -3.92 8.46
C ILE A 35 3.81 -3.61 7.15
N ASN A 36 3.94 -2.33 6.86
CA ASN A 36 4.71 -1.84 5.73
C ASN A 36 5.67 -0.72 6.17
N GLN A 37 6.70 -0.55 5.37
CA GLN A 37 7.59 0.60 5.44
C GLN A 37 7.54 1.28 4.08
N THR A 38 7.14 2.55 4.08
CA THR A 38 6.97 3.33 2.86
C THR A 38 8.10 4.36 2.74
N SER A 39 8.66 4.45 1.55
CA SER A 39 9.60 5.48 1.11
C SER A 39 9.07 6.13 -0.16
N LEU A 40 9.51 7.35 -0.42
CA LEU A 40 9.28 8.06 -1.67
C LEU A 40 10.63 8.33 -2.33
N TYR A 41 10.85 7.77 -3.51
CA TYR A 41 12.05 8.05 -4.32
C TYR A 41 11.84 9.35 -5.07
N THR A 42 12.48 10.40 -4.60
CA THR A 42 12.41 11.76 -5.16
C THR A 42 13.75 12.47 -4.99
N ASP A 43 14.07 13.32 -5.93
CA ASP A 43 15.23 14.23 -5.86
C ASP A 43 14.82 15.64 -5.39
N ASN A 44 13.51 15.86 -5.13
CA ASN A 44 12.99 17.18 -4.82
C ASN A 44 13.11 17.56 -3.34
N PHE A 45 13.16 16.56 -2.44
CA PHE A 45 13.28 16.78 -0.99
C PHE A 45 13.72 15.49 -0.26
N ASN A 46 14.26 15.65 0.95
CA ASN A 46 14.73 14.55 1.78
C ASN A 46 13.57 13.80 2.42
N ILE A 47 13.59 12.46 2.30
CA ILE A 47 12.57 11.56 2.81
C ILE A 47 13.13 10.62 3.87
N THR A 48 12.43 10.52 4.99
CA THR A 48 12.64 9.48 6.00
C THR A 48 11.52 8.44 5.92
N PRO A 49 11.82 7.15 5.59
CA PRO A 49 10.83 6.10 5.56
C PRO A 49 10.19 5.86 6.93
N LYS A 50 8.88 5.63 6.98
CA LYS A 50 8.15 5.31 8.22
C LYS A 50 7.36 4.02 8.06
N THR A 51 7.13 3.38 9.21
CA THR A 51 6.35 2.14 9.28
C THR A 51 4.88 2.44 9.52
N SER A 52 4.01 1.66 8.87
CA SER A 52 2.56 1.71 9.03
C SER A 52 1.95 0.32 8.86
N TRP A 53 0.65 0.24 8.69
CA TRP A 53 -0.08 -1.01 8.64
C TRP A 53 -0.74 -1.25 7.28
N THR A 54 -1.01 -2.52 7.00
CA THR A 54 -1.80 -2.96 5.86
C THR A 54 -2.70 -4.12 6.27
N GLY A 55 -3.87 -4.22 5.64
CA GLY A 55 -4.77 -5.32 5.91
C GLY A 55 -5.83 -5.43 4.83
N GLY A 56 -6.32 -6.65 4.58
CA GLY A 56 -7.29 -6.85 3.53
C GLY A 56 -7.67 -8.29 3.28
N LEU A 57 -8.12 -8.55 2.07
CA LEU A 57 -8.55 -9.84 1.60
C LEU A 57 -7.58 -10.36 0.54
N ALA A 58 -7.28 -11.65 0.62
CA ALA A 58 -6.49 -12.35 -0.38
C ALA A 58 -7.25 -13.60 -0.86
N MET A 59 -7.18 -13.85 -2.14
CA MET A 59 -7.69 -15.08 -2.76
C MET A 59 -6.55 -15.72 -3.53
N ARG A 60 -6.33 -17.02 -3.30
CA ARG A 60 -5.33 -17.80 -4.03
C ARG A 60 -6.03 -18.91 -4.77
N GLY A 61 -5.87 -18.96 -6.09
CA GLY A 61 -6.42 -19.99 -6.97
C GLY A 61 -5.34 -20.70 -7.77
N ASN A 62 -5.44 -22.01 -7.92
CA ASN A 62 -4.59 -22.75 -8.84
C ASN A 62 -4.87 -22.33 -10.28
N TYR A 63 -3.83 -22.12 -11.08
CA TYR A 63 -3.96 -21.71 -12.47
C TYR A 63 -3.49 -22.82 -13.42
N TYR A 64 -2.22 -23.16 -13.40
CA TYR A 64 -1.67 -24.17 -14.29
C TYR A 64 -0.37 -24.74 -13.71
N ASN A 65 -0.28 -26.08 -13.56
CA ASN A 65 0.90 -26.77 -13.01
C ASN A 65 1.39 -26.13 -11.69
N SER A 66 2.61 -25.59 -11.72
CA SER A 66 3.23 -24.92 -10.56
C SER A 66 2.81 -23.44 -10.40
N PHE A 67 1.88 -22.94 -11.20
CA PHE A 67 1.40 -21.56 -11.12
C PHE A 67 0.08 -21.45 -10.39
N ALA A 68 -0.04 -20.43 -9.58
CA ALA A 68 -1.28 -19.99 -8.96
C ALA A 68 -1.48 -18.49 -9.25
N MET A 69 -2.72 -18.05 -9.18
CA MET A 69 -3.06 -16.62 -9.23
C MET A 69 -3.43 -16.16 -7.82
N VAL A 70 -2.92 -15.00 -7.44
CA VAL A 70 -3.26 -14.35 -6.17
C VAL A 70 -3.93 -13.02 -6.47
N TYR A 71 -5.17 -12.89 -6.01
CA TYR A 71 -5.96 -11.67 -6.09
C TYR A 71 -6.08 -11.11 -4.69
N GLY A 72 -6.06 -9.80 -4.55
CA GLY A 72 -6.28 -9.21 -3.25
C GLY A 72 -6.75 -7.77 -3.32
N MET A 73 -7.36 -7.37 -2.22
CA MET A 73 -7.73 -5.98 -1.96
C MET A 73 -7.27 -5.63 -0.56
N ASN A 74 -6.35 -4.67 -0.46
CA ASN A 74 -5.81 -4.22 0.80
C ASN A 74 -6.16 -2.75 1.03
N PHE A 75 -6.46 -2.45 2.29
CA PHE A 75 -6.41 -1.10 2.84
C PHE A 75 -5.03 -0.93 3.47
N THR A 76 -4.35 0.14 3.11
CA THR A 76 -2.99 0.39 3.60
C THR A 76 -2.85 1.85 4.00
N GLU A 77 -2.15 2.09 5.08
CA GLU A 77 -1.60 3.40 5.40
C GLU A 77 -0.17 3.44 4.86
N ASN A 78 0.16 4.48 4.11
CA ASN A 78 1.52 4.78 3.69
C ASN A 78 1.99 6.02 4.44
N LYS A 79 3.14 5.92 5.11
CA LYS A 79 3.68 6.99 5.95
C LYS A 79 5.16 7.21 5.66
N PHE A 80 5.55 8.45 5.53
CA PHE A 80 6.94 8.89 5.42
C PHE A 80 7.07 10.29 6.01
N SER A 81 8.28 10.73 6.35
CA SER A 81 8.51 12.09 6.82
C SER A 81 9.35 12.86 5.82
N ILE A 82 9.18 14.16 5.83
CA ILE A 82 9.99 15.13 5.10
C ILE A 82 10.67 16.08 6.08
N GLU A 83 11.83 16.57 5.70
CA GLU A 83 12.51 17.62 6.44
C GLU A 83 11.93 18.99 6.09
N THR A 84 11.61 19.78 7.11
CA THR A 84 11.06 21.14 6.96
C THR A 84 11.84 22.13 7.80
N ASN A 85 11.88 23.37 7.36
CA ASN A 85 12.39 24.50 8.11
C ASN A 85 11.22 25.17 8.85
N SER A 86 11.22 25.09 10.16
CA SER A 86 10.40 25.91 11.04
C SER A 86 11.25 27.09 11.53
N SER A 87 10.64 28.17 11.93
CA SER A 87 11.26 29.50 12.24
C SER A 87 12.57 29.46 13.06
N SER A 88 12.98 28.33 13.61
CA SER A 88 14.16 28.23 14.49
C SER A 88 14.95 26.91 14.36
N ALA A 89 14.46 25.89 13.64
CA ALA A 89 15.14 24.60 13.51
C ALA A 89 14.56 23.75 12.37
N THR A 90 15.38 22.85 11.83
CA THR A 90 14.92 21.77 10.95
C THR A 90 14.08 20.78 11.75
N LYS A 91 12.90 20.44 11.26
CA LYS A 91 11.95 19.51 11.87
C LYS A 91 11.48 18.46 10.84
N GLU A 92 11.42 17.20 11.25
CA GLU A 92 10.72 16.17 10.47
C GLU A 92 9.20 16.32 10.62
N VAL A 93 8.48 16.36 9.51
CA VAL A 93 7.03 16.36 9.45
C VAL A 93 6.55 15.06 8.85
N ASP A 94 5.67 14.37 9.58
CA ASP A 94 5.06 13.12 9.15
C ASP A 94 3.94 13.37 8.15
N LEU A 95 4.06 12.75 6.99
CA LEU A 95 3.03 12.72 5.95
C LEU A 95 2.44 11.31 5.87
N LYS A 96 1.12 11.21 5.85
CA LYS A 96 0.40 9.94 5.77
C LYS A 96 -0.71 9.99 4.74
N MET A 97 -0.94 8.89 4.05
CA MET A 97 -2.08 8.70 3.16
C MET A 97 -2.67 7.32 3.35
N MET A 98 -4.00 7.25 3.28
CA MET A 98 -4.70 5.98 3.17
C MET A 98 -4.81 5.59 1.70
N ALA A 99 -4.66 4.31 1.41
CA ALA A 99 -4.83 3.80 0.06
C ALA A 99 -5.61 2.49 0.04
N VAL A 100 -6.33 2.28 -1.05
CA VAL A 100 -6.90 0.98 -1.42
C VAL A 100 -6.06 0.41 -2.54
N GLN A 101 -5.58 -0.81 -2.36
CA GLN A 101 -4.78 -1.52 -3.35
C GLN A 101 -5.56 -2.73 -3.86
N ILE A 102 -5.57 -2.91 -5.18
CA ILE A 102 -6.03 -4.12 -5.83
C ILE A 102 -4.82 -4.76 -6.50
N HIS A 103 -4.49 -5.98 -6.15
CA HIS A 103 -3.36 -6.70 -6.72
C HIS A 103 -3.79 -7.97 -7.44
N LEU A 104 -3.08 -8.25 -8.52
CA LEU A 104 -3.21 -9.46 -9.32
C LEU A 104 -1.82 -10.03 -9.54
N LEU A 105 -1.48 -11.09 -8.82
CA LEU A 105 -0.14 -11.65 -8.83
C LEU A 105 -0.13 -13.05 -9.44
N LEU A 106 0.84 -13.29 -10.31
CA LEU A 106 1.22 -14.64 -10.70
C LEU A 106 2.14 -15.19 -9.64
N SER A 107 1.81 -16.36 -9.11
CA SER A 107 2.52 -17.04 -8.03
C SER A 107 3.13 -18.33 -8.57
N TYR A 108 4.46 -18.41 -8.61
CA TYR A 108 5.19 -19.62 -8.99
C TYR A 108 5.57 -20.42 -7.74
N ARG A 109 5.05 -21.65 -7.63
CA ARG A 109 5.34 -22.56 -6.52
C ARG A 109 6.67 -23.25 -6.75
N ILE A 110 7.62 -23.05 -5.83
CA ILE A 110 8.97 -23.66 -5.88
C ILE A 110 8.97 -25.00 -5.13
N ALA A 111 8.30 -25.06 -3.98
CA ALA A 111 8.22 -26.25 -3.14
C ALA A 111 6.76 -26.56 -2.86
N GLU A 112 6.16 -27.37 -3.73
CA GLU A 112 4.74 -27.78 -3.69
C GLU A 112 3.80 -26.64 -3.25
N SER A 113 3.23 -26.71 -2.03
CA SER A 113 2.38 -25.66 -1.48
C SER A 113 3.09 -24.77 -0.46
N ALA A 114 4.33 -25.11 -0.04
CA ALA A 114 4.98 -24.46 1.09
C ALA A 114 5.62 -23.11 0.76
N PHE A 115 6.13 -22.92 -0.48
CA PHE A 115 6.87 -21.72 -0.85
C PHE A 115 6.62 -21.31 -2.29
N SER A 116 6.39 -20.00 -2.50
CA SER A 116 6.18 -19.42 -3.83
C SER A 116 6.86 -18.06 -3.97
N ILE A 117 7.13 -17.70 -5.23
CA ILE A 117 7.49 -16.34 -5.63
C ILE A 117 6.27 -15.73 -6.32
N ASP A 118 5.90 -14.53 -5.90
CA ASP A 118 4.73 -13.82 -6.37
C ASP A 118 5.17 -12.55 -7.10
N PHE A 119 4.59 -12.29 -8.28
CA PHE A 119 4.90 -11.11 -9.09
C PHE A 119 3.66 -10.63 -9.84
N GLY A 120 3.46 -9.32 -9.90
CA GLY A 120 2.36 -8.77 -10.70
C GLY A 120 2.06 -7.31 -10.44
N PRO A 121 1.04 -6.79 -11.12
CA PRO A 121 0.59 -5.41 -11.00
C PRO A 121 -0.24 -5.19 -9.72
N VAL A 122 -0.16 -3.94 -9.24
CA VAL A 122 -0.99 -3.41 -8.16
C VAL A 122 -1.56 -2.07 -8.61
N LEU A 123 -2.87 -1.97 -8.62
CA LEU A 123 -3.57 -0.70 -8.80
C LEU A 123 -3.85 -0.10 -7.43
N GLN A 124 -3.46 1.16 -7.23
CA GLN A 124 -3.57 1.85 -5.96
C GLN A 124 -4.36 3.14 -6.11
N VAL A 125 -5.38 3.29 -5.28
CA VAL A 125 -6.18 4.52 -5.16
C VAL A 125 -5.83 5.17 -3.82
N ASN A 126 -5.32 6.40 -3.88
CA ASN A 126 -4.85 7.16 -2.72
C ASN A 126 -5.88 8.17 -2.25
N SER A 127 -5.91 8.41 -0.93
CA SER A 127 -6.43 9.65 -0.36
C SER A 127 -5.44 10.80 -0.57
N GLU A 128 -5.84 12.00 -0.25
CA GLU A 128 -4.94 13.13 -0.07
C GLU A 128 -3.91 12.83 1.02
N LEU A 129 -2.73 13.48 0.94
CA LEU A 129 -1.75 13.45 2.03
C LEU A 129 -2.28 14.22 3.23
N LYS A 130 -2.12 13.65 4.41
CA LYS A 130 -2.47 14.27 5.69
C LYS A 130 -1.22 14.50 6.51
N PHE A 131 -1.20 15.62 7.19
CA PHE A 131 -0.13 16.07 8.10
C PHE A 131 -0.76 16.78 9.32
N ASP A 132 0.03 17.15 10.28
CA ASP A 132 -0.43 17.93 11.43
C ASP A 132 -0.70 19.38 10.99
N GLU A 133 -1.87 19.94 11.35
CA GLU A 133 -2.25 21.32 11.02
C GLU A 133 -1.23 22.35 11.54
N ALA A 134 -0.54 22.05 12.64
CA ALA A 134 0.51 22.88 13.17
C ALA A 134 1.73 23.04 12.24
N ASP A 135 1.92 22.09 11.32
CA ASP A 135 3.07 22.03 10.41
C ASP A 135 2.71 22.44 8.96
N GLU A 136 1.46 22.76 8.66
CA GLU A 136 0.96 23.04 7.30
C GLU A 136 1.73 24.14 6.57
N ASN A 137 2.18 25.15 7.29
CA ASN A 137 2.86 26.33 6.74
C ASN A 137 4.40 26.24 6.83
N ASN A 138 4.96 25.12 7.31
CA ASN A 138 6.40 24.91 7.32
C ASN A 138 6.93 24.78 5.88
N PHE A 139 8.07 25.39 5.60
CA PHE A 139 8.75 25.30 4.31
C PHE A 139 9.56 24.01 4.23
N ILE A 140 9.60 23.37 3.06
CA ILE A 140 10.42 22.19 2.80
C ILE A 140 11.89 22.61 2.75
N THR A 141 12.78 21.86 3.39
CA THR A 141 14.19 22.28 3.63
C THR A 141 14.94 22.67 2.34
N ASP A 142 14.72 21.97 1.25
CA ASP A 142 15.42 22.21 -0.01
C ASP A 142 14.67 23.18 -0.95
N ASN A 143 13.57 23.79 -0.48
CA ASN A 143 12.76 24.72 -1.26
C ASN A 143 12.08 25.77 -0.38
N ASP A 144 12.57 27.00 -0.44
CA ASP A 144 12.11 28.12 0.38
C ASP A 144 10.69 28.65 0.03
N LEU A 145 10.08 28.13 -1.02
CA LEU A 145 8.74 28.56 -1.49
C LEU A 145 7.68 27.47 -1.29
N LEU A 146 8.06 26.20 -1.26
CA LEU A 146 7.14 25.08 -1.17
C LEU A 146 6.83 24.76 0.30
N GLN A 147 5.56 24.73 0.64
CA GLN A 147 5.07 24.44 1.98
C GLN A 147 4.48 23.02 2.06
N VAL A 148 4.39 22.47 3.28
CA VAL A 148 3.85 21.13 3.54
C VAL A 148 2.43 20.97 2.94
N LYS A 149 1.57 21.97 3.10
CA LYS A 149 0.19 21.98 2.54
C LYS A 149 0.15 21.88 1.02
N ASP A 150 1.17 22.35 0.33
CA ASP A 150 1.25 22.30 -1.12
C ASP A 150 1.38 20.85 -1.64
N LEU A 151 1.80 19.91 -0.76
CA LEU A 151 1.89 18.48 -1.09
C LEU A 151 0.59 17.70 -0.89
N GLU A 152 -0.48 18.30 -0.38
CA GLU A 152 -1.72 17.61 0.00
C GLU A 152 -2.34 16.81 -1.15
N LYS A 153 -2.46 17.42 -2.35
CA LYS A 153 -3.22 16.87 -3.48
C LYS A 153 -2.37 16.04 -4.44
N ILE A 154 -1.86 14.92 -3.96
CA ILE A 154 -1.10 13.95 -4.76
C ILE A 154 -1.95 13.28 -5.84
N THR A 155 -1.30 12.50 -6.72
CA THR A 155 -1.97 11.70 -7.74
C THR A 155 -2.86 10.64 -7.10
N PRO A 156 -4.18 10.64 -7.36
CA PRO A 156 -5.11 9.74 -6.68
C PRO A 156 -5.03 8.30 -7.19
N LEU A 157 -4.59 8.07 -8.42
CA LEU A 157 -4.51 6.74 -9.03
C LEU A 157 -3.06 6.42 -9.41
N ASN A 158 -2.52 5.35 -8.82
CA ASN A 158 -1.17 4.89 -9.08
C ASN A 158 -1.15 3.45 -9.56
N PHE A 159 -0.17 3.15 -10.40
CA PHE A 159 0.17 1.82 -10.86
C PHE A 159 1.51 1.42 -10.26
N ASN A 160 1.54 0.28 -9.55
CA ASN A 160 2.73 -0.28 -8.94
C ASN A 160 2.99 -1.68 -9.48
N VAL A 161 4.22 -2.14 -9.38
CA VAL A 161 4.62 -3.53 -9.60
C VAL A 161 5.07 -4.12 -8.29
N GLN A 162 4.60 -5.31 -7.98
CA GLN A 162 4.97 -6.04 -6.76
C GLN A 162 5.79 -7.28 -7.11
N VAL A 163 6.81 -7.54 -6.33
CA VAL A 163 7.53 -8.82 -6.27
C VAL A 163 7.60 -9.26 -4.81
N GLY A 164 7.43 -10.54 -4.55
CA GLY A 164 7.46 -11.05 -3.18
C GLY A 164 7.68 -12.56 -3.10
N VAL A 165 7.80 -13.01 -1.87
CA VAL A 165 7.88 -14.42 -1.53
C VAL A 165 6.78 -14.74 -0.52
N THR A 166 6.13 -15.88 -0.70
CA THR A 166 5.11 -16.37 0.23
C THR A 166 5.49 -17.77 0.69
N GLY A 167 5.54 -17.96 1.99
CA GLY A 167 5.85 -19.26 2.58
C GLY A 167 4.92 -19.59 3.73
N GLY A 168 4.74 -20.89 4.01
CA GLY A 168 3.92 -21.34 5.14
C GLY A 168 3.12 -22.59 4.88
N PHE A 169 2.07 -22.74 5.65
CA PHE A 169 1.16 -23.89 5.61
C PHE A 169 -0.09 -23.56 4.77
N GLU A 170 -0.97 -24.53 4.65
CA GLU A 170 -2.20 -24.41 3.88
C GLU A 170 -3.08 -23.21 4.34
N ASN A 171 -3.27 -23.09 5.64
CA ASN A 171 -4.17 -22.08 6.24
C ASN A 171 -3.45 -20.80 6.71
N ILE A 172 -2.12 -20.85 6.94
CA ILE A 172 -1.36 -19.70 7.45
C ILE A 172 -0.12 -19.51 6.59
N ARG A 173 -0.01 -18.33 5.98
CA ARG A 173 1.15 -17.97 5.16
C ARG A 173 1.73 -16.64 5.57
N LEU A 174 3.05 -16.55 5.48
CA LEU A 174 3.82 -15.33 5.58
C LEU A 174 4.16 -14.87 4.17
N ASN A 175 3.89 -13.60 3.89
CA ASN A 175 4.27 -12.94 2.65
C ASN A 175 5.21 -11.78 2.96
N LEU A 176 6.34 -11.74 2.27
CA LEU A 176 7.25 -10.60 2.26
C LEU A 176 7.30 -10.07 0.84
N CYS A 177 7.02 -8.79 0.64
CA CYS A 177 6.97 -8.22 -0.69
C CYS A 177 7.53 -6.80 -0.73
N TYR A 178 7.97 -6.44 -1.93
CA TYR A 178 8.36 -5.10 -2.29
C TYR A 178 7.49 -4.62 -3.44
N GLN A 179 6.94 -3.41 -3.31
CA GLN A 179 6.18 -2.73 -4.35
C GLN A 179 6.95 -1.50 -4.81
N TYR A 180 7.02 -1.32 -6.12
CA TYR A 180 7.57 -0.12 -6.75
C TYR A 180 6.49 0.60 -7.55
N GLY A 181 6.25 1.87 -7.24
CA GLY A 181 5.35 2.75 -7.96
C GLY A 181 5.95 3.14 -9.31
N VAL A 182 5.36 2.66 -10.39
CA VAL A 182 5.79 3.00 -11.75
C VAL A 182 5.34 4.40 -12.14
N THR A 183 4.20 4.82 -11.61
CA THR A 183 3.66 6.17 -11.85
C THR A 183 4.19 7.16 -10.83
N ASN A 184 4.36 8.41 -11.27
CA ASN A 184 4.75 9.52 -10.41
C ASN A 184 3.58 9.93 -9.50
N ILE A 185 3.70 9.69 -8.18
CA ILE A 185 2.66 10.07 -7.23
C ILE A 185 2.50 11.59 -7.05
N LEU A 186 3.54 12.35 -7.35
CA LEU A 186 3.53 13.81 -7.27
C LEU A 186 3.06 14.50 -8.56
N ASN A 187 2.67 13.72 -9.58
CA ASN A 187 2.34 14.29 -10.90
C ASN A 187 1.19 15.30 -10.85
N ASN A 188 0.16 15.03 -10.04
CA ASN A 188 -0.99 15.93 -9.89
C ASN A 188 -0.62 17.32 -9.33
N LEU A 189 0.51 17.40 -8.61
CA LEU A 189 1.03 18.67 -8.07
C LEU A 189 1.60 19.56 -9.19
N ASN A 190 2.13 18.96 -10.25
CA ASN A 190 2.67 19.69 -11.40
C ASN A 190 1.59 20.34 -12.25
N ASP A 191 0.33 19.88 -12.12
CA ASP A 191 -0.82 20.44 -12.85
C ASP A 191 -1.48 21.62 -12.07
N GLN A 192 -0.97 21.92 -10.87
CA GLN A 192 -1.41 23.06 -10.05
C GLN A 192 -0.47 24.24 -10.26
N ASP A 193 -0.93 25.28 -10.94
CA ASP A 193 -0.11 26.45 -11.35
C ASP A 193 0.68 27.06 -10.17
N GLU A 194 0.05 27.16 -8.99
CA GLU A 194 0.67 27.71 -7.78
C GLU A 194 1.83 26.84 -7.27
N VAL A 195 1.63 25.51 -7.22
CA VAL A 195 2.63 24.55 -6.76
C VAL A 195 3.77 24.45 -7.78
N ALA A 196 3.44 24.38 -9.06
CA ALA A 196 4.42 24.34 -10.15
C ALA A 196 5.33 25.58 -10.16
N PHE A 197 4.79 26.74 -9.83
CA PHE A 197 5.59 27.98 -9.71
C PHE A 197 6.55 27.95 -8.52
N LYS A 198 6.12 27.36 -7.38
CA LYS A 198 6.93 27.25 -6.16
C LYS A 198 8.01 26.16 -6.25
N ALA A 199 7.80 25.12 -7.06
CA ALA A 199 8.58 23.88 -7.02
C ALA A 199 9.94 23.95 -7.72
N ASP A 200 10.34 25.07 -8.36
CA ASP A 200 11.60 25.20 -9.13
C ASP A 200 11.87 23.99 -10.04
N GLY A 201 10.82 23.54 -10.77
CA GLY A 201 10.88 22.40 -11.67
C GLY A 201 9.76 21.38 -11.44
N LYS A 202 9.87 20.24 -12.14
CA LYS A 202 8.85 19.17 -12.02
C LYS A 202 9.07 18.34 -10.76
N LEU A 203 8.03 18.21 -9.97
CA LEU A 203 7.99 17.28 -8.86
C LEU A 203 7.88 15.84 -9.38
N LYS A 204 8.80 14.99 -8.98
CA LYS A 204 8.83 13.58 -9.34
C LYS A 204 8.97 12.74 -8.06
N GLY A 205 8.14 11.73 -7.92
CA GLY A 205 8.23 10.82 -6.80
C GLY A 205 7.60 9.47 -7.12
N ASN A 206 8.34 8.41 -6.86
CA ASN A 206 7.89 7.03 -7.03
C ASN A 206 7.86 6.35 -5.67
N LEU A 207 6.74 5.70 -5.33
CA LEU A 207 6.62 4.98 -4.06
C LEU A 207 7.48 3.72 -4.08
N GLY A 208 8.16 3.47 -2.95
CA GLY A 208 8.76 2.19 -2.62
C GLY A 208 8.15 1.68 -1.33
N VAL A 209 7.53 0.51 -1.35
CA VAL A 209 6.89 -0.06 -0.17
C VAL A 209 7.41 -1.47 0.06
N PHE A 210 8.04 -1.68 1.22
CA PHE A 210 8.38 -3.01 1.71
C PHE A 210 7.32 -3.43 2.72
N ALA A 211 6.70 -4.62 2.52
CA ALA A 211 5.64 -5.09 3.39
C ALA A 211 5.85 -6.55 3.82
N GLY A 212 5.45 -6.82 5.07
CA GLY A 212 5.37 -8.15 5.65
C GLY A 212 3.95 -8.43 6.13
N ASN A 213 3.34 -9.52 5.61
CA ASN A 213 1.95 -9.86 5.88
C ASN A 213 1.83 -11.29 6.42
N ILE A 214 0.88 -11.50 7.32
CA ILE A 214 0.36 -12.82 7.68
C ILE A 214 -1.00 -12.97 7.00
N ILE A 215 -1.19 -14.09 6.30
CA ILE A 215 -2.42 -14.39 5.58
C ILE A 215 -3.03 -15.65 6.18
N PHE A 216 -4.27 -15.54 6.64
CA PHE A 216 -5.05 -16.65 7.17
C PHE A 216 -6.06 -17.07 6.09
N TYR A 217 -5.85 -18.23 5.49
CA TYR A 217 -6.77 -18.82 4.52
C TYR A 217 -7.76 -19.77 5.21
N PHE A 218 -8.99 -19.78 4.73
CA PHE A 218 -10.09 -20.62 5.21
C PHE A 218 -10.97 -21.13 4.07
#